data_bbc42cc457d0171d27777bdf836affb2
#
_entry.id   bbc42cc457d0171d27777bdf836affb2
#
_cell.length_a   1.000
_cell.length_b   1.000
_cell.length_c   1.000
_cell.angle_alpha   90.00
_cell.angle_beta   90.00
_cell.angle_gamma   90.00
#
_symmetry.space_group_name_H-M   'P 1'
#
loop_
_entity.id
_entity.type
_entity.pdbx_description
1 polymer ?
#
loop_
_entity_poly.entity_id
_entity_poly.type
_entity_poly.pdbx_seq_one_letter_code
_entity_poly.pdbx_strand_id
1 'polypeptide(L)'
;KLRAECEALVNKGKTQKLTVLPLGVIEVKSPDKNAQLVAENIAAQLEGRVSFRRAMKQAIGRAMKPMGREPGAKGIKTQCSGRLGGAEIARVEQYHEGTIPLQTLRADIDYGFAEAATTYGRIGVKVWIYAGEVLQDRKPKKEGGRK
;
A
#
# COMPACT_ATOMS: atom_id res chain seq x y z
N LYS A 1 3.68 -26.40 -7.18
CA LYS A 1 3.59 -26.75 -5.73
C LYS A 1 2.37 -26.07 -5.09
N LEU A 2 2.32 -24.75 -4.97
CA LEU A 2 1.24 -23.99 -4.30
C LEU A 2 -0.17 -24.35 -4.77
N ARG A 3 -0.38 -24.53 -6.09
CA ARG A 3 -1.69 -24.92 -6.63
C ARG A 3 -2.16 -26.27 -6.08
N ALA A 4 -1.28 -27.27 -6.07
CA ALA A 4 -1.62 -28.60 -5.57
C ALA A 4 -1.91 -28.60 -4.05
N GLU A 5 -1.20 -27.78 -3.28
CA GLU A 5 -1.45 -27.59 -1.86
C GLU A 5 -2.79 -26.90 -1.59
N CYS A 6 -3.12 -25.86 -2.38
CA CYS A 6 -4.43 -25.20 -2.32
C CYS A 6 -5.57 -26.17 -2.72
N GLU A 7 -5.39 -26.97 -3.78
CA GLU A 7 -6.37 -27.98 -4.19
C GLU A 7 -6.57 -29.05 -3.11
N ALA A 8 -5.51 -29.48 -2.46
CA ALA A 8 -5.58 -30.44 -1.36
C ALA A 8 -6.33 -29.88 -0.15
N LEU A 9 -6.08 -28.60 0.19
CA LEU A 9 -6.75 -27.94 1.32
C LEU A 9 -8.24 -27.69 1.03
N VAL A 10 -8.57 -27.21 -0.16
CA VAL A 10 -9.97 -26.88 -0.56
C VAL A 10 -10.81 -28.14 -0.69
N ASN A 11 -10.21 -29.25 -1.16
CA ASN A 11 -10.92 -30.52 -1.39
C ASN A 11 -10.94 -31.46 -0.17
N LYS A 12 -10.30 -31.07 0.92
CA LYS A 12 -10.28 -31.85 2.15
C LYS A 12 -11.70 -32.00 2.71
N GLY A 13 -12.24 -33.22 2.66
CA GLY A 13 -13.58 -33.53 3.18
C GLY A 13 -14.76 -33.19 2.26
N LYS A 14 -14.52 -32.83 0.98
CA LYS A 14 -15.59 -32.56 0.00
C LYS A 14 -15.82 -33.72 -0.95
N THR A 15 -17.09 -34.01 -1.22
CA THR A 15 -17.51 -35.05 -2.17
C THR A 15 -17.32 -34.63 -3.63
N GLN A 16 -17.44 -33.32 -3.92
CA GLN A 16 -17.16 -32.74 -5.25
C GLN A 16 -15.77 -32.10 -5.24
N LYS A 17 -14.90 -32.57 -6.14
CA LYS A 17 -13.57 -31.97 -6.33
C LYS A 17 -13.68 -30.64 -7.06
N LEU A 18 -13.24 -29.58 -6.42
CA LEU A 18 -13.12 -28.25 -7.01
C LEU A 18 -11.72 -28.07 -7.62
N THR A 19 -11.66 -27.61 -8.85
CA THR A 19 -10.40 -27.28 -9.53
C THR A 19 -10.03 -25.85 -9.21
N VAL A 20 -8.83 -25.63 -8.68
CA VAL A 20 -8.31 -24.27 -8.45
C VAL A 20 -7.85 -23.67 -9.77
N LEU A 21 -8.31 -22.47 -10.08
CA LEU A 21 -7.85 -21.68 -11.24
C LEU A 21 -6.32 -21.49 -11.19
N PRO A 22 -5.67 -21.28 -12.36
CA PRO A 22 -4.23 -21.05 -12.40
C PRO A 22 -3.85 -19.86 -11.52
N LEU A 23 -2.98 -20.10 -10.54
CA LEU A 23 -2.43 -19.07 -9.68
C LEU A 23 -1.31 -18.34 -10.41
N GLY A 24 -1.50 -17.04 -10.67
CA GLY A 24 -0.44 -16.15 -11.13
C GLY A 24 0.26 -15.54 -9.91
N VAL A 25 1.57 -15.74 -9.82
CA VAL A 25 2.40 -15.09 -8.80
C VAL A 25 3.23 -14.01 -9.48
N ILE A 26 3.04 -12.77 -9.06
CA ILE A 26 3.76 -11.61 -9.58
C ILE A 26 4.66 -11.08 -8.48
N GLU A 27 5.96 -10.96 -8.76
CA GLU A 27 6.91 -10.38 -7.83
C GLU A 27 6.77 -8.86 -7.79
N VAL A 28 6.62 -8.31 -6.58
CA VAL A 28 6.66 -6.86 -6.34
C VAL A 28 8.10 -6.44 -6.10
N LYS A 29 8.72 -5.78 -7.09
CA LYS A 29 10.13 -5.37 -7.02
C LYS A 29 10.41 -4.35 -5.94
N SER A 30 9.48 -3.43 -5.70
CA SER A 30 9.65 -2.30 -4.75
C SER A 30 8.52 -2.29 -3.71
N PRO A 31 8.57 -3.13 -2.66
CA PRO A 31 7.50 -3.22 -1.66
C PRO A 31 7.31 -1.90 -0.89
N ASP A 32 8.36 -1.12 -0.70
CA ASP A 32 8.30 0.16 0.01
C ASP A 32 7.59 1.28 -0.79
N LYS A 33 7.29 1.05 -2.08
CA LYS A 33 6.51 1.96 -2.92
C LYS A 33 5.05 1.54 -3.09
N ASN A 34 4.69 0.37 -2.62
CA ASN A 34 3.31 -0.10 -2.63
C ASN A 34 2.64 0.36 -1.33
N ALA A 35 1.62 1.22 -1.44
CA ALA A 35 0.97 1.82 -0.28
C ALA A 35 0.31 0.78 0.64
N GLN A 36 -0.24 -0.30 0.07
CA GLN A 36 -0.87 -1.36 0.86
C GLN A 36 0.17 -2.12 1.70
N LEU A 37 1.30 -2.51 1.11
CA LEU A 37 2.37 -3.21 1.82
C LEU A 37 3.01 -2.35 2.90
N VAL A 38 3.16 -1.05 2.64
CA VAL A 38 3.64 -0.09 3.64
C VAL A 38 2.66 0.06 4.79
N ALA A 39 1.34 0.13 4.51
CA ALA A 39 0.32 0.20 5.54
C ALA A 39 0.31 -1.05 6.42
N GLU A 40 0.38 -2.24 5.83
CA GLU A 40 0.47 -3.53 6.54
C GLU A 40 1.74 -3.63 7.39
N ASN A 41 2.88 -3.16 6.87
CA ASN A 41 4.14 -3.13 7.62
C ASN A 41 4.05 -2.22 8.86
N ILE A 42 3.44 -1.03 8.72
CA ILE A 42 3.19 -0.14 9.86
C ILE A 42 2.26 -0.83 10.86
N ALA A 43 1.17 -1.44 10.39
CA ALA A 43 0.22 -2.14 11.26
C ALA A 43 0.89 -3.27 12.05
N ALA A 44 1.68 -4.11 11.40
CA ALA A 44 2.45 -5.18 12.06
C ALA A 44 3.44 -4.65 13.11
N GLN A 45 4.09 -3.51 12.85
CA GLN A 45 4.97 -2.87 13.83
C GLN A 45 4.18 -2.34 15.04
N LEU A 46 2.97 -1.81 14.84
CA LEU A 46 2.10 -1.35 15.93
C LEU A 46 1.61 -2.51 16.80
N GLU A 47 1.29 -3.66 16.21
CA GLU A 47 0.97 -4.90 16.92
C GLU A 47 2.17 -5.41 17.73
N GLY A 48 3.38 -5.26 17.19
CA GLY A 48 4.65 -5.53 17.86
C GLY A 48 5.04 -4.51 18.94
N ARG A 49 4.11 -3.60 19.35
CA ARG A 49 4.30 -2.56 20.36
C ARG A 49 5.42 -1.55 20.05
N VAL A 50 5.75 -1.36 18.79
CA VAL A 50 6.66 -0.31 18.35
C VAL A 50 5.95 1.05 18.45
N SER A 51 6.67 2.09 18.87
CA SER A 51 6.12 3.45 18.91
C SER A 51 5.61 3.87 17.52
N PHE A 52 4.36 4.32 17.45
CA PHE A 52 3.72 4.74 16.20
C PHE A 52 4.52 5.81 15.44
N ARG A 53 5.13 6.77 16.17
CA ARG A 53 5.97 7.81 15.55
C ARG A 53 7.19 7.21 14.87
N ARG A 54 7.83 6.22 15.50
CA ARG A 54 9.00 5.54 14.94
C ARG A 54 8.61 4.72 13.70
N ALA A 55 7.52 3.95 13.79
CA ALA A 55 7.02 3.14 12.69
C ALA A 55 6.69 3.99 11.46
N MET A 56 5.94 5.09 11.64
CA MET A 56 5.56 6.01 10.56
C MET A 56 6.78 6.67 9.91
N LYS A 57 7.69 7.26 10.72
CA LYS A 57 8.89 7.93 10.21
C LYS A 57 9.83 6.96 9.49
N GLN A 58 9.97 5.74 10.00
CA GLN A 58 10.79 4.71 9.35
C GLN A 58 10.21 4.28 8.00
N ALA A 59 8.89 4.12 7.92
CA ALA A 59 8.20 3.80 6.66
C ALA A 59 8.36 4.92 5.63
N ILE A 60 8.19 6.17 6.05
CA ILE A 60 8.39 7.35 5.20
C ILE A 60 9.82 7.38 4.66
N GLY A 61 10.82 7.25 5.55
CA GLY A 61 12.22 7.29 5.14
C GLY A 61 12.62 6.16 4.19
N ARG A 62 11.97 4.97 4.25
CA ARG A 62 12.20 3.89 3.28
C ARG A 62 11.58 4.21 1.93
N ALA A 63 10.33 4.66 1.90
CA ALA A 63 9.62 4.97 0.67
C ALA A 63 10.26 6.13 -0.13
N MET A 64 10.85 7.11 0.56
CA MET A 64 11.53 8.25 -0.08
C MET A 64 12.92 7.91 -0.62
N LYS A 65 13.54 6.81 -0.14
CA LYS A 65 14.86 6.41 -0.63
C LYS A 65 14.77 5.79 -2.03
N PRO A 66 15.67 6.17 -2.94
CA PRO A 66 15.80 5.48 -4.22
C PRO A 66 16.27 4.04 -3.97
N MET A 67 15.62 3.07 -4.60
CA MET A 67 15.96 1.66 -4.51
C MET A 67 16.54 1.18 -5.85
N GLY A 68 17.87 1.03 -5.90
CA GLY A 68 18.56 0.65 -7.13
C GLY A 68 18.40 1.68 -8.24
N ARG A 69 17.85 1.26 -9.41
CA ARG A 69 17.60 2.15 -10.55
C ARG A 69 16.28 2.91 -10.49
N GLU A 70 15.42 2.56 -9.55
CA GLU A 70 14.12 3.22 -9.43
C GLU A 70 14.23 4.45 -8.52
N PRO A 71 13.70 5.60 -8.94
CA PRO A 71 13.64 6.80 -8.09
C PRO A 71 12.75 6.51 -6.88
N GLY A 72 13.01 7.13 -5.75
CA GLY A 72 12.14 7.12 -4.59
C GLY A 72 10.74 7.69 -4.91
N ALA A 73 9.79 7.53 -4.01
CA ALA A 73 8.51 8.21 -4.13
C ALA A 73 8.72 9.73 -4.13
N LYS A 74 7.90 10.48 -4.89
CA LYS A 74 7.94 11.95 -4.89
C LYS A 74 7.34 12.56 -3.63
N GLY A 75 6.49 11.80 -2.97
CA GLY A 75 5.91 12.16 -1.70
C GLY A 75 5.16 11.00 -1.07
N ILE A 76 5.09 11.01 0.25
CA ILE A 76 4.35 10.03 1.04
C ILE A 76 3.64 10.74 2.19
N LYS A 77 2.41 10.30 2.47
CA LYS A 77 1.64 10.69 3.64
C LYS A 77 1.17 9.44 4.36
N THR A 78 1.42 9.40 5.65
CA THR A 78 0.95 8.33 6.54
C THR A 78 0.05 8.92 7.61
N GLN A 79 -1.01 8.20 7.95
CA GLN A 79 -1.97 8.60 8.98
C GLN A 79 -2.32 7.41 9.84
N CYS A 80 -2.21 7.57 11.15
CA CYS A 80 -2.66 6.59 12.12
C CYS A 80 -3.80 7.17 12.95
N SER A 81 -4.86 6.41 13.15
CA SER A 81 -6.05 6.81 13.90
C SER A 81 -6.46 5.75 14.92
N GLY A 82 -6.77 6.17 16.13
CA GLY A 82 -7.16 5.28 17.22
C GLY A 82 -6.50 5.65 18.54
N ARG A 83 -6.45 4.70 19.47
CA ARG A 83 -5.80 4.85 20.79
C ARG A 83 -4.29 4.70 20.68
N LEU A 84 -3.63 5.74 20.15
CA LEU A 84 -2.20 5.73 19.89
C LEU A 84 -1.40 5.66 21.20
N GLY A 85 -0.54 4.65 21.31
CA GLY A 85 0.27 4.43 22.51
C GLY A 85 -0.54 4.00 23.73
N GLY A 86 -1.78 3.52 23.57
CA GLY A 86 -2.65 3.10 24.66
C GLY A 86 -3.41 4.26 25.36
N ALA A 87 -3.41 5.46 24.76
CA ALA A 87 -4.14 6.61 25.30
C ALA A 87 -5.65 6.31 25.40
N GLU A 88 -6.32 6.81 26.44
CA GLU A 88 -7.77 6.61 26.63
C GLU A 88 -8.58 7.29 25.52
N ILE A 89 -8.16 8.48 25.11
CA ILE A 89 -8.82 9.24 24.06
C ILE A 89 -8.14 8.92 22.72
N ALA A 90 -8.93 8.47 21.75
CA ALA A 90 -8.48 8.25 20.40
C ALA A 90 -8.10 9.58 19.74
N ARG A 91 -7.03 9.56 18.97
CA ARG A 91 -6.60 10.72 18.17
C ARG A 91 -6.09 10.28 16.81
N VAL A 92 -5.95 11.24 15.93
CA VAL A 92 -5.41 11.06 14.60
C VAL A 92 -4.07 11.80 14.52
N GLU A 93 -3.03 11.07 14.14
CA GLU A 93 -1.70 11.64 13.88
C GLU A 93 -1.32 11.36 12.43
N GLN A 94 -0.75 12.37 11.78
CA GLN A 94 -0.32 12.26 10.38
C GLN A 94 1.07 12.85 10.21
N TYR A 95 1.85 12.19 9.35
CA TYR A 95 3.16 12.65 8.91
C TYR A 95 3.22 12.59 7.40
N HIS A 96 3.90 13.54 6.78
CA HIS A 96 4.10 13.57 5.34
C HIS A 96 5.51 14.04 5.03
N GLU A 97 6.03 13.62 3.89
CA GLU A 97 7.30 14.05 3.33
C GLU A 97 7.16 14.15 1.81
N GLY A 98 7.75 15.17 1.22
CA GLY A 98 7.60 15.47 -0.19
C GLY A 98 6.24 16.11 -0.53
N THR A 99 5.87 16.06 -1.80
CA THR A 99 4.65 16.66 -2.34
C THR A 99 3.58 15.60 -2.57
N ILE A 100 2.35 15.84 -2.11
CA ILE A 100 1.20 14.94 -2.34
C ILE A 100 0.01 15.77 -2.80
N PRO A 101 -0.14 15.93 -4.12
CA PRO A 101 -1.22 16.74 -4.69
C PRO A 101 -2.53 15.94 -4.76
N LEU A 102 -3.25 15.80 -3.64
CA LEU A 102 -4.49 15.02 -3.57
C LEU A 102 -5.62 15.60 -4.45
N GLN A 103 -5.54 16.87 -4.83
CA GLN A 103 -6.54 17.53 -5.66
C GLN A 103 -6.29 17.36 -7.16
N THR A 104 -5.10 16.91 -7.56
CA THR A 104 -4.71 16.81 -8.95
C THR A 104 -5.16 15.47 -9.54
N LEU A 105 -6.12 15.50 -10.49
CA LEU A 105 -6.68 14.28 -11.10
C LEU A 105 -5.65 13.45 -11.89
N ARG A 106 -4.62 14.09 -12.42
CA ARG A 106 -3.54 13.44 -13.17
C ARG A 106 -2.42 12.88 -12.28
N ALA A 107 -2.50 13.10 -10.96
CA ALA A 107 -1.51 12.56 -10.03
C ALA A 107 -1.71 11.05 -9.86
N ASP A 108 -0.62 10.31 -9.99
CA ASP A 108 -0.57 8.88 -9.70
C ASP A 108 -0.32 8.69 -8.20
N ILE A 109 -1.40 8.44 -7.47
CA ILE A 109 -1.37 8.28 -6.01
C ILE A 109 -1.86 6.87 -5.68
N ASP A 110 -0.96 6.06 -5.15
CA ASP A 110 -1.30 4.76 -4.59
C ASP A 110 -1.81 4.92 -3.17
N TYR A 111 -2.90 4.22 -2.83
CA TYR A 111 -3.54 4.28 -1.52
C TYR A 111 -3.59 2.91 -0.87
N GLY A 112 -3.15 2.83 0.38
CA GLY A 112 -3.21 1.62 1.19
C GLY A 112 -3.90 1.85 2.52
N PHE A 113 -4.63 0.83 2.99
CA PHE A 113 -5.30 0.82 4.28
C PHE A 113 -5.04 -0.50 5.00
N ALA A 114 -4.68 -0.41 6.28
CA ALA A 114 -4.52 -1.57 7.14
C ALA A 114 -5.00 -1.26 8.55
N GLU A 115 -5.41 -2.28 9.28
CA GLU A 115 -5.79 -2.19 10.68
C GLU A 115 -4.80 -2.97 11.55
N ALA A 116 -4.31 -2.34 12.61
CA ALA A 116 -3.50 -3.00 13.63
C ALA A 116 -4.38 -3.40 14.82
N ALA A 117 -4.41 -4.68 15.17
CA ALA A 117 -5.12 -5.20 16.33
C ALA A 117 -4.22 -5.09 17.57
N THR A 118 -4.45 -4.06 18.38
CA THR A 118 -3.70 -3.85 19.63
C THR A 118 -4.52 -4.27 20.84
N THR A 119 -3.86 -4.43 22.01
CA THR A 119 -4.53 -4.75 23.28
C THR A 119 -5.56 -3.70 23.69
N TYR A 120 -5.42 -2.45 23.25
CA TYR A 120 -6.31 -1.33 23.56
C TYR A 120 -7.37 -1.06 22.48
N GLY A 121 -7.47 -1.90 21.46
CA GLY A 121 -8.39 -1.75 20.35
C GLY A 121 -7.69 -1.74 18.99
N ARG A 122 -8.41 -1.38 17.95
CA ARG A 122 -7.88 -1.31 16.58
C ARG A 122 -7.38 0.08 16.25
N ILE A 123 -6.23 0.14 15.58
CA ILE A 123 -5.65 1.37 15.05
C ILE A 123 -5.71 1.29 13.53
N GLY A 124 -6.41 2.23 12.89
CA GLY A 124 -6.45 2.33 11.44
C GLY A 124 -5.21 3.05 10.92
N VAL A 125 -4.56 2.46 9.92
CA VAL A 125 -3.40 3.02 9.24
C VAL A 125 -3.78 3.31 7.79
N LYS A 126 -3.56 4.54 7.34
CA LYS A 126 -3.77 4.96 5.94
C LYS A 126 -2.46 5.50 5.40
N VAL A 127 -2.14 5.10 4.18
CA VAL A 127 -0.92 5.52 3.48
C VAL A 127 -1.27 6.00 2.09
N TRP A 128 -0.68 7.10 1.67
CA TRP A 128 -0.75 7.64 0.30
C TRP A 128 0.68 7.79 -0.20
N ILE A 129 0.98 7.25 -1.36
CA ILE A 129 2.28 7.35 -2.00
C ILE A 129 2.09 8.00 -3.36
N TYR A 130 2.79 9.10 -3.59
CA TYR A 130 2.76 9.80 -4.86
C TYR A 130 3.95 9.38 -5.72
N ALA A 131 3.67 8.74 -6.84
CA ALA A 131 4.68 8.29 -7.80
C ALA A 131 5.02 9.37 -8.84
N GLY A 132 4.05 10.17 -9.25
CA GLY A 132 4.24 11.21 -10.24
C GLY A 132 2.93 11.61 -10.93
N GLU A 133 3.03 12.30 -12.05
CA GLU A 133 1.88 12.65 -12.88
C GLU A 133 1.83 11.71 -14.10
N VAL A 134 0.63 11.22 -14.41
CA VAL A 134 0.34 10.50 -15.64
C VAL A 134 -0.25 11.49 -16.63
N LEU A 135 0.55 11.83 -17.63
CA LEU A 135 0.09 12.66 -18.74
C LEU A 135 -0.49 11.74 -19.82
N GLN A 136 -1.70 12.03 -20.26
CA GLN A 136 -2.25 11.33 -21.43
C GLN A 136 -1.46 11.76 -22.67
N ASP A 137 -0.80 10.80 -23.32
CA ASP A 137 -0.23 11.01 -24.63
C ASP A 137 -1.36 11.38 -25.60
N ARG A 138 -1.37 12.64 -26.06
CA ARG A 138 -2.26 13.05 -27.15
C ARG A 138 -1.89 12.21 -28.37
N LYS A 139 -2.68 11.19 -28.67
CA LYS A 139 -2.57 10.50 -29.96
C LYS A 139 -2.61 11.56 -31.05
N PRO A 140 -1.62 11.63 -31.96
CA PRO A 140 -1.66 12.59 -33.06
C PRO A 140 -2.99 12.36 -33.80
N LYS A 141 -3.79 13.45 -33.95
CA LYS A 141 -4.96 13.44 -34.80
C LYS A 141 -4.46 12.99 -36.16
N LYS A 142 -4.92 11.82 -36.64
CA LYS A 142 -4.77 11.48 -38.05
C LYS A 142 -5.47 12.58 -38.82
N GLU A 143 -4.71 13.47 -39.43
CA GLU A 143 -5.25 14.39 -40.43
C GLU A 143 -5.87 13.54 -41.51
N GLY A 144 -7.21 13.53 -41.55
CA GLY A 144 -7.96 12.91 -42.64
C GLY A 144 -7.58 13.57 -43.92
N GLY A 145 -6.86 12.85 -44.75
CA GLY A 145 -6.55 13.30 -46.11
C GLY A 145 -7.86 13.66 -46.82
N ARG A 146 -8.04 14.95 -47.09
CA ARG A 146 -8.99 15.38 -48.13
C ARG A 146 -8.46 14.90 -49.48
N LYS A 147 -9.15 13.97 -50.10
CA LYS A 147 -9.13 13.78 -51.54
C LYS A 147 -10.11 14.75 -52.18
#